data_ced96e6090c969a2a67053864dfdf0c3
#
_entry.id   ced96e6090c969a2a67053864dfdf0c3
#
_cell.length_a   1.000
_cell.length_b   1.000
_cell.length_c   1.000
_cell.angle_alpha   90.00
_cell.angle_beta   90.00
_cell.angle_gamma   90.00
#
_symmetry.space_group_name_H-M   'P 1'
#
loop_
_entity.id
_entity.type
_entity.pdbx_description
1 polymer ?
#
loop_
_entity_poly.entity_id
_entity_poly.type
_entity_poly.pdbx_seq_one_letter_code
_entity_poly.pdbx_strand_id
1 'polypeptide(L)'
;MKEKKENIPAWYVVHTRPKCEHIAASLMAGLEGVETYCPRIRFQKNTRRGKVWFVEALFPSYFFARFVPIASMRAVKYSQSVIKVVDFGGSLTSVPDEAIAVLKAEMKDVEVCEVEVGVKVGDTVELTEGPMRGMKGIVNAMLTGVERVRILLEFLGRENAVEVPLSKILTEHTPRSVMAAKSPALR
;
A
#
# COMPACT_ATOMS: atom_id res chain seq x y z
N MET A 1 17.18 20.51 22.93
CA MET A 1 17.43 20.05 21.56
C MET A 1 16.16 19.70 20.75
N LYS A 2 14.95 19.65 21.33
CA LYS A 2 13.67 19.39 20.63
C LYS A 2 13.18 20.58 19.78
N GLU A 3 13.38 21.81 20.22
CA GLU A 3 12.85 23.02 19.57
C GLU A 3 13.44 23.33 18.17
N LYS A 4 14.67 22.88 17.88
CA LYS A 4 15.30 23.13 16.58
C LYS A 4 14.73 22.32 15.42
N LYS A 5 14.10 21.16 15.68
CA LYS A 5 13.53 20.31 14.62
C LYS A 5 12.14 20.73 14.15
N GLU A 6 11.42 21.51 14.94
CA GLU A 6 10.05 21.95 14.64
C GLU A 6 9.97 23.18 13.71
N ASN A 7 11.10 23.79 13.42
CA ASN A 7 11.18 25.01 12.61
C ASN A 7 11.75 24.77 11.19
N ILE A 8 11.93 23.52 10.80
CA ILE A 8 12.42 23.13 9.47
C ILE A 8 11.36 22.29 8.80
N PRO A 9 11.07 22.51 7.49
CA PRO A 9 10.13 21.69 6.76
C PRO A 9 10.65 20.24 6.69
N ALA A 10 9.82 19.29 7.13
CA ALA A 10 10.15 17.87 7.09
C ALA A 10 8.90 17.06 6.70
N TRP A 11 9.11 15.85 6.19
CA TRP A 11 8.05 14.93 5.86
C TRP A 11 7.47 14.26 7.11
N TYR A 12 6.15 14.19 7.16
CA TYR A 12 5.39 13.52 8.22
C TYR A 12 4.36 12.58 7.62
N VAL A 13 4.01 11.54 8.36
CA VAL A 13 2.92 10.63 7.99
C VAL A 13 1.60 11.20 8.51
N VAL A 14 0.63 11.32 7.63
CA VAL A 14 -0.72 11.78 7.96
C VAL A 14 -1.69 10.62 7.87
N HIS A 15 -2.44 10.37 8.93
CA HIS A 15 -3.49 9.36 9.00
C HIS A 15 -4.83 10.00 8.66
N THR A 16 -5.56 9.39 7.73
CA THR A 16 -6.85 9.85 7.23
C THR A 16 -7.95 8.83 7.45
N ARG A 17 -9.17 9.24 7.17
CA ARG A 17 -10.27 8.30 7.00
C ARG A 17 -10.00 7.39 5.79
N PRO A 18 -10.38 6.10 5.85
CA PRO A 18 -10.19 5.17 4.75
C PRO A 18 -10.77 5.70 3.43
N LYS A 19 -10.06 5.50 2.32
CA LYS A 19 -10.43 5.93 0.97
C LYS A 19 -10.54 7.46 0.78
N CYS A 20 -10.06 8.25 1.72
CA CYS A 20 -10.03 9.70 1.65
C CYS A 20 -8.60 10.26 1.48
N GLU A 21 -7.59 9.41 1.29
CA GLU A 21 -6.17 9.75 1.27
C GLU A 21 -5.89 10.83 0.21
N HIS A 22 -6.31 10.59 -1.02
CA HIS A 22 -6.07 11.50 -2.15
C HIS A 22 -6.85 12.82 -2.01
N ILE A 23 -8.06 12.78 -1.44
CA ILE A 23 -8.87 13.97 -1.21
C ILE A 23 -8.20 14.83 -0.13
N ALA A 24 -7.81 14.22 0.99
CA ALA A 24 -7.14 14.93 2.07
C ALA A 24 -5.78 15.51 1.62
N ALA A 25 -5.00 14.74 0.83
CA ALA A 25 -3.74 15.22 0.28
C ALA A 25 -3.94 16.40 -0.66
N SER A 26 -4.91 16.34 -1.57
CA SER A 26 -5.22 17.43 -2.50
C SER A 26 -5.66 18.71 -1.79
N LEU A 27 -6.54 18.59 -0.79
CA LEU A 27 -6.99 19.74 0.00
C LEU A 27 -5.84 20.35 0.81
N MET A 28 -4.98 19.50 1.37
CA MET A 28 -3.84 19.94 2.16
C MET A 28 -2.74 20.58 1.29
N ALA A 29 -2.56 20.16 0.05
CA ALA A 29 -1.64 20.79 -0.90
C ALA A 29 -2.02 22.25 -1.22
N GLY A 30 -3.27 22.65 -0.99
CA GLY A 30 -3.72 24.04 -1.10
C GLY A 30 -3.32 24.92 0.09
N LEU A 31 -2.75 24.35 1.16
CA LEU A 31 -2.28 25.12 2.31
C LEU A 31 -0.90 25.70 2.02
N GLU A 32 -0.68 26.94 2.43
CA GLU A 32 0.60 27.62 2.26
C GLU A 32 1.73 26.88 3.01
N GLY A 33 2.83 26.63 2.31
CA GLY A 33 4.01 25.95 2.88
C GLY A 33 3.82 24.47 3.17
N VAL A 34 2.81 23.83 2.59
CA VAL A 34 2.56 22.38 2.70
C VAL A 34 2.71 21.71 1.34
N GLU A 35 3.61 20.73 1.27
CA GLU A 35 3.73 19.80 0.13
C GLU A 35 3.12 18.44 0.53
N THR A 36 2.42 17.79 -0.39
CA THR A 36 1.83 16.46 -0.12
C THR A 36 2.32 15.42 -1.11
N TYR A 37 2.40 14.19 -0.66
CA TYR A 37 2.73 13.04 -1.50
C TYR A 37 1.85 11.85 -1.10
N CYS A 38 0.93 11.49 -2.00
CA CYS A 38 -0.02 10.39 -1.83
C CYS A 38 0.15 9.41 -2.99
N PRO A 39 1.16 8.51 -2.95
CA PRO A 39 1.37 7.55 -4.01
C PRO A 39 0.19 6.61 -4.13
N ARG A 40 -0.28 6.38 -5.37
CA ARG A 40 -1.41 5.52 -5.70
C ARG A 40 -0.99 4.45 -6.67
N ILE A 41 -1.63 3.31 -6.58
CA ILE A 41 -1.46 2.21 -7.53
C ILE A 41 -2.74 2.00 -8.32
N ARG A 42 -2.59 1.71 -9.61
CA ARG A 42 -3.66 1.33 -10.51
C ARG A 42 -3.48 -0.12 -10.91
N PHE A 43 -4.52 -0.92 -10.76
CA PHE A 43 -4.47 -2.34 -11.09
C PHE A 43 -5.81 -2.83 -11.62
N GLN A 44 -5.77 -3.91 -12.38
CA GLN A 44 -6.97 -4.59 -12.88
C GLN A 44 -7.42 -5.66 -11.88
N LYS A 45 -8.73 -5.73 -11.66
CA LYS A 45 -9.37 -6.80 -10.91
C LYS A 45 -10.45 -7.47 -11.73
N ASN A 46 -10.47 -8.79 -11.71
CA ASN A 46 -11.56 -9.54 -12.31
C ASN A 46 -12.80 -9.43 -11.42
N THR A 47 -13.90 -8.95 -12.00
CA THR A 47 -15.20 -8.88 -11.35
C THR A 47 -16.19 -9.77 -12.12
N ARG A 48 -17.37 -10.00 -11.57
CA ARG A 48 -18.46 -10.70 -12.29
C ARG A 48 -18.87 -10.02 -13.61
N ARG A 49 -18.54 -8.74 -13.77
CA ARG A 49 -18.81 -7.92 -14.97
C ARG A 49 -17.61 -7.78 -15.91
N GLY A 50 -16.52 -8.53 -15.67
CA GLY A 50 -15.28 -8.45 -16.42
C GLY A 50 -14.15 -7.77 -15.67
N LYS A 51 -13.07 -7.44 -16.40
CA LYS A 51 -11.90 -6.74 -15.85
C LYS A 51 -12.23 -5.27 -15.63
N VAL A 52 -12.03 -4.79 -14.41
CA VAL A 52 -12.24 -3.39 -14.02
C VAL A 52 -10.95 -2.84 -13.41
N TRP A 53 -10.63 -1.59 -13.76
CA TRP A 53 -9.53 -0.87 -13.18
C TRP A 53 -9.89 -0.31 -11.80
N PHE A 54 -9.00 -0.49 -10.84
CA PHE A 54 -9.07 0.12 -9.52
C PHE A 54 -7.86 1.01 -9.31
N VAL A 55 -8.07 2.12 -8.61
CA VAL A 55 -6.99 3.01 -8.15
C VAL A 55 -7.12 3.12 -6.64
N GLU A 56 -6.06 2.75 -5.94
CA GLU A 56 -6.02 2.78 -4.47
C GLU A 56 -4.73 3.44 -4.00
N ALA A 57 -4.76 4.00 -2.78
CA ALA A 57 -3.55 4.51 -2.15
C ALA A 57 -2.55 3.36 -1.90
N LEU A 58 -1.26 3.59 -2.16
CA LEU A 58 -0.21 2.62 -1.85
C LEU A 58 -0.17 2.31 -0.34
N PHE A 59 -0.47 3.30 0.48
CA PHE A 59 -0.61 3.18 1.94
C PHE A 59 -2.04 3.49 2.35
N PRO A 60 -2.93 2.48 2.50
CA PRO A 60 -4.32 2.70 2.88
C PRO A 60 -4.45 3.49 4.17
N SER A 61 -5.23 4.54 4.16
CA SER A 61 -5.44 5.50 5.25
C SER A 61 -4.25 6.40 5.59
N TYR A 62 -3.16 6.39 4.80
CA TYR A 62 -1.98 7.21 5.06
C TYR A 62 -1.47 7.90 3.81
N PHE A 63 -0.91 9.10 3.99
CA PHE A 63 -0.12 9.80 2.99
C PHE A 63 0.99 10.61 3.66
N PHE A 64 1.88 11.19 2.88
CA PHE A 64 2.99 12.00 3.38
C PHE A 64 2.70 13.48 3.16
N ALA A 65 3.03 14.31 4.14
CA ALA A 65 2.98 15.76 4.03
C ALA A 65 4.27 16.38 4.55
N ARG A 66 4.83 17.32 3.80
CA ARG A 66 6.00 18.10 4.18
C ARG A 66 5.56 19.48 4.60
N PHE A 67 5.86 19.85 5.80
CA PHE A 67 5.51 21.16 6.34
C PHE A 67 6.38 21.52 7.54
N VAL A 68 6.32 22.80 7.94
CA VAL A 68 6.94 23.29 9.18
C VAL A 68 5.95 23.12 10.33
N PRO A 69 6.20 22.26 11.33
CA PRO A 69 5.23 21.97 12.40
C PRO A 69 4.74 23.20 13.14
N ILE A 70 5.64 24.10 13.52
CA ILE A 70 5.27 25.30 14.28
C ILE A 70 4.30 26.22 13.50
N ALA A 71 4.39 26.24 12.16
CA ALA A 71 3.56 27.09 11.32
C ALA A 71 2.24 26.40 10.91
N SER A 72 2.31 25.12 10.48
CA SER A 72 1.21 24.50 9.75
C SER A 72 0.51 23.36 10.49
N MET A 73 1.01 22.90 11.66
CA MET A 73 0.43 21.76 12.39
C MET A 73 -1.06 21.89 12.65
N ARG A 74 -1.52 23.08 13.04
CA ARG A 74 -2.94 23.31 13.31
C ARG A 74 -3.78 23.15 12.06
N ALA A 75 -3.38 23.78 10.95
CA ALA A 75 -4.09 23.70 9.68
C ALA A 75 -4.11 22.25 9.16
N VAL A 76 -2.98 21.54 9.25
CA VAL A 76 -2.85 20.12 8.86
C VAL A 76 -3.79 19.22 9.69
N LYS A 77 -3.79 19.34 11.02
CA LYS A 77 -4.64 18.53 11.91
C LYS A 77 -6.14 18.73 11.67
N TYR A 78 -6.55 19.95 11.31
CA TYR A 78 -7.96 20.28 11.08
C TYR A 78 -8.37 20.18 9.61
N SER A 79 -7.48 19.73 8.73
CA SER A 79 -7.83 19.47 7.33
C SER A 79 -8.88 18.36 7.22
N GLN A 80 -9.75 18.51 6.24
CA GLN A 80 -10.84 17.56 6.00
C GLN A 80 -10.33 16.13 5.83
N SER A 81 -11.00 15.19 6.47
CA SER A 81 -10.68 13.76 6.45
C SER A 81 -9.37 13.35 7.13
N VAL A 82 -8.62 14.28 7.70
CA VAL A 82 -7.46 13.98 8.54
C VAL A 82 -7.93 13.51 9.91
N ILE A 83 -7.35 12.42 10.41
CA ILE A 83 -7.57 11.92 11.76
C ILE A 83 -6.48 12.45 12.68
N LYS A 84 -5.23 12.31 12.27
CA LYS A 84 -4.07 12.80 13.01
C LYS A 84 -2.81 12.83 12.16
N VAL A 85 -1.82 13.61 12.57
CA VAL A 85 -0.43 13.42 12.17
C VAL A 85 0.15 12.32 13.07
N VAL A 86 0.83 11.34 12.47
CA VAL A 86 1.36 10.19 13.22
C VAL A 86 2.49 10.65 14.14
N ASP A 87 2.39 10.27 15.40
CA ASP A 87 3.40 10.49 16.43
C ASP A 87 3.71 9.18 17.17
N PHE A 88 4.87 9.10 17.79
CA PHE A 88 5.26 8.00 18.65
C PHE A 88 5.52 8.54 20.05
N GLY A 89 4.65 8.18 21.00
CA GLY A 89 4.77 8.62 22.39
C GLY A 89 4.68 10.14 22.57
N GLY A 90 3.87 10.83 21.76
CA GLY A 90 3.70 12.28 21.80
C GLY A 90 4.86 13.05 21.12
N SER A 91 5.80 12.36 20.49
CA SER A 91 6.88 12.97 19.72
C SER A 91 6.62 12.82 18.24
N LEU A 92 6.57 13.95 17.51
CA LEU A 92 6.46 13.97 16.07
C LEU A 92 7.71 13.31 15.46
N THR A 93 7.51 12.33 14.60
CA THR A 93 8.60 11.63 13.92
C THR A 93 8.58 11.99 12.45
N SER A 94 9.65 12.62 11.97
CA SER A 94 9.83 12.93 10.56
C SER A 94 10.28 11.71 9.78
N VAL A 95 9.84 11.63 8.53
CA VAL A 95 10.33 10.68 7.53
C VAL A 95 11.54 11.32 6.82
N PRO A 96 12.67 10.62 6.68
CA PRO A 96 13.81 11.16 5.94
C PRO A 96 13.48 11.51 4.50
N ASP A 97 14.05 12.60 3.98
CA ASP A 97 13.85 13.02 2.57
C ASP A 97 14.29 11.92 1.60
N GLU A 98 15.35 11.17 1.94
CA GLU A 98 15.86 10.05 1.16
C GLU A 98 14.85 8.92 1.01
N ALA A 99 14.08 8.63 2.07
CA ALA A 99 13.03 7.59 2.01
C ALA A 99 11.91 7.99 1.05
N ILE A 100 11.53 9.27 1.04
CA ILE A 100 10.54 9.78 0.09
C ILE A 100 11.10 9.79 -1.34
N ALA A 101 12.38 10.15 -1.50
CA ALA A 101 13.04 10.14 -2.81
C ALA A 101 13.11 8.72 -3.40
N VAL A 102 13.49 7.72 -2.60
CA VAL A 102 13.47 6.31 -3.01
C VAL A 102 12.05 5.89 -3.42
N LEU A 103 11.05 6.25 -2.62
CA LEU A 103 9.66 5.91 -2.94
C LEU A 103 9.18 6.58 -4.23
N LYS A 104 9.52 7.85 -4.47
CA LYS A 104 9.22 8.56 -5.72
C LYS A 104 9.89 7.87 -6.92
N ALA A 105 11.16 7.48 -6.80
CA ALA A 105 11.88 6.77 -7.84
C ALA A 105 11.25 5.40 -8.16
N GLU A 106 10.89 4.61 -7.15
CA GLU A 106 10.18 3.33 -7.34
C GLU A 106 8.82 3.51 -8.01
N MET A 107 8.13 4.60 -7.72
CA MET A 107 6.88 4.99 -8.39
C MET A 107 7.12 5.64 -9.77
N LYS A 108 8.37 5.67 -10.28
CA LYS A 108 8.76 6.30 -11.56
C LYS A 108 8.34 7.76 -11.67
N ASP A 109 8.39 8.49 -10.56
CA ASP A 109 7.98 9.90 -10.43
C ASP A 109 6.52 10.19 -10.88
N VAL A 110 5.68 9.15 -10.95
CA VAL A 110 4.25 9.31 -11.23
C VAL A 110 3.43 9.14 -9.96
N GLU A 111 2.36 9.91 -9.84
CA GLU A 111 1.46 9.83 -8.68
C GLU A 111 0.65 8.51 -8.67
N VAL A 112 0.35 7.97 -9.84
CA VAL A 112 -0.39 6.71 -10.01
C VAL A 112 0.45 5.75 -10.83
N CYS A 113 1.00 4.73 -10.18
CA CYS A 113 1.76 3.68 -10.84
C CYS A 113 0.84 2.52 -11.22
N GLU A 114 0.93 2.07 -12.46
CA GLU A 114 0.22 0.88 -12.92
C GLU A 114 0.96 -0.36 -12.44
N VAL A 115 0.27 -1.20 -11.68
CA VAL A 115 0.80 -2.46 -11.18
C VAL A 115 -0.01 -3.61 -11.78
N GLU A 116 0.67 -4.50 -12.49
CA GLU A 116 0.06 -5.76 -12.88
C GLU A 116 -0.14 -6.63 -11.63
N VAL A 117 -1.34 -6.59 -11.06
CA VAL A 117 -1.77 -7.51 -10.01
C VAL A 117 -2.31 -8.76 -10.69
N GLY A 118 -1.44 -9.48 -11.32
CA GLY A 118 -1.77 -10.73 -11.98
C GLY A 118 -0.74 -11.78 -11.61
N VAL A 119 -1.21 -12.91 -11.15
CA VAL A 119 -0.40 -14.11 -11.04
C VAL A 119 -0.32 -14.71 -12.42
N LYS A 120 0.90 -14.97 -12.90
CA LYS A 120 1.16 -15.62 -14.20
C LYS A 120 1.66 -17.05 -13.95
N VAL A 121 1.43 -17.93 -14.93
CA VAL A 121 2.04 -19.26 -14.91
C VAL A 121 3.56 -19.08 -14.93
N GLY A 122 4.24 -19.78 -14.01
CA GLY A 122 5.69 -19.65 -13.79
C GLY A 122 6.08 -18.73 -12.63
N ASP A 123 5.15 -17.94 -12.08
CA ASP A 123 5.45 -17.07 -10.94
C ASP A 123 5.71 -17.89 -9.68
N THR A 124 6.71 -17.46 -8.92
CA THR A 124 6.92 -17.95 -7.55
C THR A 124 5.97 -17.25 -6.61
N VAL A 125 5.21 -18.03 -5.85
CA VAL A 125 4.22 -17.53 -4.89
C VAL A 125 4.43 -18.14 -3.52
N GLU A 126 4.05 -17.39 -2.47
CA GLU A 126 4.05 -17.85 -1.09
C GLU A 126 2.62 -17.99 -0.59
N LEU A 127 2.32 -19.07 0.10
CA LEU A 127 1.02 -19.27 0.75
C LEU A 127 0.91 -18.43 2.03
N THR A 128 -0.13 -17.60 2.12
CA THR A 128 -0.34 -16.70 3.27
C THR A 128 -1.24 -17.29 4.34
N GLU A 129 -2.01 -18.32 4.00
CA GLU A 129 -3.00 -18.93 4.91
C GLU A 129 -3.09 -20.45 4.74
N GLY A 130 -3.64 -21.11 5.77
CA GLY A 130 -3.89 -22.55 5.78
C GLY A 130 -2.72 -23.36 6.34
N PRO A 131 -2.82 -24.73 6.29
CA PRO A 131 -1.82 -25.62 6.88
C PRO A 131 -0.45 -25.55 6.18
N MET A 132 -0.38 -24.99 4.97
CA MET A 132 0.85 -24.83 4.18
C MET A 132 1.34 -23.38 4.16
N ARG A 133 0.93 -22.55 5.13
CA ARG A 133 1.35 -21.14 5.23
C ARG A 133 2.88 -21.02 5.25
N GLY A 134 3.41 -20.06 4.49
CA GLY A 134 4.84 -19.79 4.38
C GLY A 134 5.57 -20.68 3.37
N MET A 135 4.90 -21.69 2.81
CA MET A 135 5.51 -22.48 1.73
C MET A 135 5.51 -21.69 0.43
N LYS A 136 6.59 -21.83 -0.32
CA LYS A 136 6.74 -21.28 -1.66
C LYS A 136 6.47 -22.34 -2.70
N GLY A 137 5.86 -21.93 -3.82
CA GLY A 137 5.59 -22.81 -4.94
C GLY A 137 5.54 -22.03 -6.25
N ILE A 138 5.48 -22.78 -7.35
CA ILE A 138 5.41 -22.20 -8.70
C ILE A 138 3.99 -22.35 -9.24
N VAL A 139 3.44 -21.28 -9.80
CA VAL A 139 2.13 -21.32 -10.44
C VAL A 139 2.21 -22.16 -11.71
N ASN A 140 1.49 -23.26 -11.73
CA ASN A 140 1.43 -24.18 -12.87
C ASN A 140 0.25 -23.88 -13.82
N ALA A 141 -0.88 -23.45 -13.28
CA ALA A 141 -2.05 -23.15 -14.10
C ALA A 141 -2.96 -22.10 -13.43
N MET A 142 -3.59 -21.28 -14.29
CA MET A 142 -4.70 -20.40 -13.90
C MET A 142 -6.01 -21.16 -14.18
N LEU A 143 -6.88 -21.29 -13.18
CA LEU A 143 -8.15 -21.96 -13.34
C LEU A 143 -9.19 -20.95 -13.85
N THR A 144 -9.67 -21.18 -15.07
CA THR A 144 -10.68 -20.33 -15.73
C THR A 144 -12.02 -20.38 -14.99
N GLY A 145 -12.62 -19.21 -14.76
CA GLY A 145 -13.94 -19.08 -14.13
C GLY A 145 -13.95 -19.02 -12.60
N VAL A 146 -12.81 -19.25 -11.94
CA VAL A 146 -12.67 -19.16 -10.47
C VAL A 146 -11.40 -18.37 -10.17
N GLU A 147 -11.41 -17.49 -9.18
CA GLU A 147 -10.20 -16.80 -8.71
C GLU A 147 -9.26 -17.80 -7.96
N ARG A 148 -8.83 -18.87 -8.64
CA ARG A 148 -7.98 -19.93 -8.10
C ARG A 148 -6.83 -20.22 -9.06
N VAL A 149 -5.73 -20.66 -8.49
CA VAL A 149 -4.54 -21.09 -9.22
C VAL A 149 -4.11 -22.46 -8.72
N ARG A 150 -3.51 -23.24 -9.61
CA ARG A 150 -2.81 -24.47 -9.26
C ARG A 150 -1.34 -24.13 -9.10
N ILE A 151 -0.80 -24.41 -7.93
CA ILE A 151 0.62 -24.23 -7.60
C ILE A 151 1.26 -25.58 -7.35
N LEU A 152 2.51 -25.71 -7.79
CA LEU A 152 3.38 -26.84 -7.47
C LEU A 152 4.19 -26.46 -6.23
N LEU A 153 4.02 -27.23 -5.18
CA LEU A 153 4.76 -27.11 -3.93
C LEU A 153 5.69 -28.31 -3.79
N GLU A 154 6.94 -28.07 -3.46
CA GLU A 154 7.84 -29.12 -3.03
C GLU A 154 7.61 -29.42 -1.54
N PHE A 155 7.12 -30.60 -1.23
CA PHE A 155 6.90 -31.06 0.14
C PHE A 155 7.44 -32.47 0.32
N LEU A 156 8.36 -32.61 1.26
CA LEU A 156 9.05 -33.90 1.56
C LEU A 156 9.72 -34.57 0.32
N GLY A 157 10.37 -33.72 -0.52
CA GLY A 157 11.06 -34.20 -1.72
C GLY A 157 10.13 -34.65 -2.85
N ARG A 158 8.83 -34.25 -2.79
CA ARG A 158 7.85 -34.53 -3.85
C ARG A 158 7.14 -33.25 -4.26
N GLU A 159 6.93 -33.09 -5.55
CA GLU A 159 6.08 -32.02 -6.09
C GLU A 159 4.60 -32.39 -5.90
N ASN A 160 3.88 -31.52 -5.24
CA ASN A 160 2.46 -31.65 -5.03
C ASN A 160 1.73 -30.47 -5.67
N ALA A 161 0.74 -30.79 -6.50
CA ALA A 161 -0.13 -29.77 -7.09
C ALA A 161 -1.28 -29.44 -6.13
N VAL A 162 -1.38 -28.17 -5.72
CA VAL A 162 -2.42 -27.71 -4.80
C VAL A 162 -3.19 -26.55 -5.45
N GLU A 163 -4.51 -26.59 -5.35
CA GLU A 163 -5.38 -25.51 -5.84
C GLU A 163 -5.74 -24.56 -4.72
N VAL A 164 -5.35 -23.30 -4.87
CA VAL A 164 -5.57 -22.28 -3.85
C VAL A 164 -6.25 -21.04 -4.44
N PRO A 165 -7.09 -20.35 -3.67
CA PRO A 165 -7.62 -19.06 -4.07
C PRO A 165 -6.49 -18.04 -4.26
N LEU A 166 -6.60 -17.16 -5.26
CA LEU A 166 -5.67 -16.05 -5.48
C LEU A 166 -5.53 -15.13 -4.25
N SER A 167 -6.56 -15.08 -3.41
CA SER A 167 -6.53 -14.31 -2.17
C SER A 167 -5.57 -14.85 -1.11
N LYS A 168 -5.14 -16.12 -1.22
CA LYS A 168 -4.29 -16.81 -0.24
C LYS A 168 -2.84 -16.94 -0.68
N ILE A 169 -2.46 -16.29 -1.76
CA ILE A 169 -1.09 -16.31 -2.27
C ILE A 169 -0.52 -14.90 -2.32
N LEU A 170 0.77 -14.80 -2.06
CA LEU A 170 1.58 -13.60 -2.22
C LEU A 170 2.56 -13.85 -3.36
N THR A 171 2.54 -12.97 -4.36
CA THR A 171 3.60 -12.93 -5.38
C THR A 171 4.69 -11.96 -4.95
N GLU A 172 5.92 -12.18 -5.38
CA GLU A 172 7.02 -11.24 -5.13
C GLU A 172 6.75 -9.84 -5.72
N HIS A 173 5.85 -9.76 -6.70
CA HIS A 173 5.44 -8.53 -7.38
C HIS A 173 4.15 -7.90 -6.85
N THR A 174 3.50 -8.49 -5.84
CA THR A 174 2.26 -7.92 -5.29
C THR A 174 2.57 -6.95 -4.15
N PRO A 175 2.30 -5.65 -4.29
CA PRO A 175 2.48 -4.71 -3.20
C PRO A 175 1.68 -5.14 -1.95
N ARG A 176 2.28 -5.07 -0.77
CA ARG A 176 1.64 -5.44 0.50
C ARG A 176 0.33 -4.68 0.78
N SER A 177 0.19 -3.46 0.25
CA SER A 177 -1.02 -2.65 0.32
C SER A 177 -2.23 -3.29 -0.34
N VAL A 178 -2.04 -4.00 -1.45
CA VAL A 178 -3.11 -4.73 -2.15
C VAL A 178 -3.60 -5.91 -1.33
N MET A 179 -2.72 -6.50 -0.51
CA MET A 179 -3.06 -7.63 0.37
C MET A 179 -3.85 -7.18 1.61
N ALA A 180 -3.50 -6.02 2.19
CA ALA A 180 -4.23 -5.47 3.35
C ALA A 180 -5.70 -5.14 3.03
N ALA A 181 -5.98 -4.74 1.80
CA ALA A 181 -7.34 -4.47 1.34
C ALA A 181 -8.22 -5.72 1.20
N LYS A 182 -7.63 -6.93 1.22
CA LYS A 182 -8.34 -8.20 1.11
C LYS A 182 -8.67 -8.87 2.46
N SER A 183 -8.11 -8.40 3.58
CA SER A 183 -8.48 -8.92 4.89
C SER A 183 -9.88 -8.47 5.25
N PRO A 184 -10.84 -9.40 5.49
CA PRO A 184 -12.13 -9.03 6.06
C PRO A 184 -11.86 -8.42 7.44
N ALA A 185 -12.48 -7.26 7.70
CA ALA A 185 -12.47 -6.66 9.01
C ALA A 185 -12.92 -7.72 10.04
N LEU A 186 -12.04 -8.09 10.96
CA LEU A 186 -12.41 -8.82 12.16
C LEU A 186 -13.47 -7.98 12.87
N ARG A 187 -14.67 -8.53 12.97
CA ARG A 187 -15.75 -8.02 13.81
C ARG A 187 -15.37 -8.19 15.29
#